data_b2a9aea34257ecb876d127ce7c9f536b
#
_entry.id   b2a9aea34257ecb876d127ce7c9f536b
#
_cell.length_a   1.000
_cell.length_b   1.000
_cell.length_c   1.000
_cell.angle_alpha   90.00
_cell.angle_beta   90.00
_cell.angle_gamma   90.00
#
_symmetry.space_group_name_H-M   'P 1'
#
loop_
_entity.id
_entity.type
_entity.pdbx_description
1 polymer ?
#
loop_
_entity_poly.entity_id
_entity_poly.type
_entity_poly.pdbx_seq_one_letter_code
_entity_poly.pdbx_strand_id
1 'polypeptide(L)'
;MRLEEQARVHATTQINTAEVLEIDGRLIATDSDGYLLNAEDWSPLVAETLAQRDAVVLGKDHWTLIDFLHRFYQELDIAPEMPILSRNLCKDQHNCRWTRTYINKLFPGGAKMACRYAGLSVPVGRSCL
;
A
#
# COMPACT_ATOMS: atom_id res chain seq x y z
N MET A 1 9.31 -17.49 29.48
CA MET A 1 8.72 -17.51 29.21
C MET A 1 8.53 -17.40 28.86
N ARG A 2 8.74 -17.58 28.60
CA ARG A 2 8.38 -17.66 28.11
C ARG A 2 8.19 -17.50 27.36
N LEU A 3 8.47 -17.56 27.10
CA LEU A 3 8.07 -17.59 26.45
C LEU A 3 7.99 -17.53 25.91
N GLU A 4 8.09 -17.44 25.56
CA GLU A 4 7.67 -17.59 25.10
C GLU A 4 7.52 -17.41 24.58
N GLU A 5 7.80 -17.46 24.57
CA GLU A 5 7.40 -17.50 24.17
C GLU A 5 7.27 -17.28 23.59
N GLN A 6 7.45 -17.37 23.74
CA GLN A 6 7.09 -17.39 23.29
C GLN A 6 6.79 -17.16 22.64
N ALA A 7 7.03 -17.45 22.72
CA ALA A 7 6.56 -17.44 22.13
C ALA A 7 6.56 -17.30 21.58
N ARG A 8 6.72 -17.45 21.53
CA ARG A 8 6.54 -17.50 20.98
C ARG A 8 6.61 -17.71 20.25
N VAL A 9 6.91 -17.96 20.35
CA VAL A 9 6.85 -18.28 19.64
C VAL A 9 6.97 -18.65 19.17
N HIS A 10 7.11 -19.13 18.98
CA HIS A 10 7.01 -19.59 18.39
C HIS A 10 7.01 -19.81 17.64
N ALA A 11 7.16 -20.19 17.64
CA ALA A 11 7.18 -20.44 16.63
C ALA A 11 7.25 -20.60 15.88
N THR A 12 7.38 -20.94 15.69
CA THR A 12 7.39 -20.91 14.77
C THR A 12 7.44 -20.87 13.94
N THR A 13 7.69 -21.06 13.58
CA THR A 13 7.69 -20.78 12.65
C THR A 13 7.53 -20.66 11.86
N GLN A 14 7.76 -20.73 11.51
CA GLN A 14 7.57 -20.36 10.71
C GLN A 14 7.29 -19.86 9.88
N ILE A 15 7.16 -19.89 9.46
CA ILE A 15 6.82 -19.20 8.52
C ILE A 15 6.87 -17.96 8.47
N ASN A 16 7.20 -17.52 8.19
CA ASN A 16 7.24 -16.50 8.34
C ASN A 16 7.32 -15.47 7.41
N THR A 17 6.52 -15.27 6.53
CA THR A 17 6.41 -14.17 5.61
C THR A 17 5.57 -13.05 6.16
N ALA A 18 4.87 -13.32 7.20
CA ALA A 18 4.01 -12.31 7.81
C ALA A 18 4.82 -11.40 8.72
N GLU A 19 4.47 -10.12 8.70
CA GLU A 19 5.01 -9.14 9.61
C GLU A 19 3.85 -8.41 10.28
N VAL A 20 4.17 -7.61 11.28
CA VAL A 20 3.15 -6.91 12.04
C VAL A 20 3.51 -5.45 12.18
N LEU A 21 2.54 -4.59 11.93
CA LEU A 21 2.65 -3.18 12.25
C LEU A 21 1.90 -2.91 13.53
N GLU A 22 2.49 -2.14 14.41
CA GLU A 22 1.77 -1.70 15.60
C GLU A 22 1.32 -0.27 15.39
N ILE A 23 0.01 -0.05 15.36
CA ILE A 23 -0.55 1.24 15.07
C ILE A 23 -1.63 1.53 16.08
N ASP A 24 -1.39 2.54 16.91
CA ASP A 24 -2.37 3.00 17.88
C ASP A 24 -2.83 1.87 18.80
N GLY A 25 -1.89 1.02 19.22
CA GLY A 25 -2.18 -0.11 20.10
C GLY A 25 -2.77 -1.32 19.41
N ARG A 26 -2.95 -1.25 18.09
CA ARG A 26 -3.47 -2.37 17.32
C ARG A 26 -2.36 -3.03 16.53
N LEU A 27 -2.45 -4.34 16.41
CA LEU A 27 -1.49 -5.10 15.61
C LEU A 27 -2.12 -5.40 14.26
N ILE A 28 -1.44 -4.97 13.20
CA ILE A 28 -1.93 -5.11 11.84
C ILE A 28 -0.97 -5.99 11.06
N ALA A 29 -1.46 -7.11 10.57
CA ALA A 29 -0.62 -8.09 9.89
C ALA A 29 -0.35 -7.67 8.44
N THR A 30 0.90 -7.83 8.01
CA THR A 30 1.29 -7.58 6.64
C THR A 30 2.10 -8.77 6.13
N ASP A 31 2.33 -8.80 4.81
CA ASP A 31 3.28 -9.76 4.28
C ASP A 31 4.69 -9.17 4.37
N SER A 32 5.68 -9.90 3.86
CA SER A 32 7.07 -9.48 3.99
C SER A 32 7.38 -8.21 3.18
N ASP A 33 6.55 -7.89 2.21
CA ASP A 33 6.70 -6.69 1.39
C ASP A 33 5.94 -5.50 1.95
N GLY A 34 5.20 -5.69 3.03
CA GLY A 34 4.48 -4.60 3.67
C GLY A 34 3.05 -4.41 3.21
N TYR A 35 2.54 -5.32 2.35
CA TYR A 35 1.14 -5.26 1.96
C TYR A 35 0.27 -5.82 3.07
N LEU A 36 -0.86 -5.17 3.34
CA LEU A 36 -1.78 -5.65 4.36
C LEU A 36 -2.36 -7.01 3.98
N LEU A 37 -2.43 -7.91 4.95
CA LEU A 37 -3.09 -9.18 4.72
C LEU A 37 -4.60 -9.04 4.69
N ASN A 38 -5.13 -8.02 5.36
CA ASN A 38 -6.55 -7.74 5.39
C ASN A 38 -6.77 -6.27 5.07
N ALA A 39 -7.39 -6.01 3.92
CA ALA A 39 -7.59 -4.64 3.46
C ALA A 39 -8.45 -3.83 4.43
N GLU A 40 -9.29 -4.48 5.21
CA GLU A 40 -10.14 -3.79 6.17
C GLU A 40 -9.36 -3.18 7.33
N ASP A 41 -8.11 -3.59 7.50
CA ASP A 41 -7.26 -3.01 8.54
C ASP A 41 -6.69 -1.67 8.16
N TRP A 42 -6.91 -1.24 6.93
CA TRP A 42 -6.33 0.01 6.46
C TRP A 42 -6.97 1.23 7.12
N SER A 43 -6.15 2.23 7.37
CA SER A 43 -6.57 3.55 7.83
C SER A 43 -5.52 4.54 7.34
N PRO A 44 -5.82 5.83 7.36
CA PRO A 44 -4.80 6.83 7.01
C PRO A 44 -3.53 6.69 7.85
N LEU A 45 -3.67 6.27 9.08
CA LEU A 45 -2.51 6.09 9.95
C LEU A 45 -1.62 4.94 9.47
N VAL A 46 -2.21 3.91 8.85
CA VAL A 46 -1.43 2.84 8.24
C VAL A 46 -0.58 3.40 7.11
N ALA A 47 -1.17 4.22 6.24
CA ALA A 47 -0.43 4.83 5.15
C ALA A 47 0.73 5.67 5.68
N GLU A 48 0.47 6.47 6.69
CA GLU A 48 1.50 7.33 7.26
C GLU A 48 2.62 6.52 7.91
N THR A 49 2.27 5.43 8.58
CA THR A 49 3.27 4.59 9.21
C THR A 49 4.17 3.93 8.17
N LEU A 50 3.59 3.41 7.10
CA LEU A 50 4.37 2.80 6.03
C LEU A 50 5.26 3.84 5.34
N ALA A 51 4.70 5.02 5.08
CA ALA A 51 5.47 6.10 4.46
C ALA A 51 6.63 6.52 5.34
N GLN A 52 6.40 6.61 6.64
CA GLN A 52 7.44 7.00 7.57
C GLN A 52 8.59 6.01 7.58
N ARG A 53 8.28 4.73 7.47
CA ARG A 53 9.32 3.69 7.38
C ARG A 53 10.17 3.84 6.13
N ASP A 54 9.59 4.38 5.08
CA ASP A 54 10.27 4.60 3.81
C ASP A 54 10.83 6.02 3.68
N ALA A 55 10.73 6.81 4.74
CA ALA A 55 11.18 8.20 4.78
C ALA A 55 10.45 9.06 3.74
N VAL A 56 9.18 8.78 3.53
CA VAL A 56 8.32 9.55 2.62
C VAL A 56 7.35 10.37 3.44
N VAL A 57 7.23 11.66 3.11
CA VAL A 57 6.25 12.54 3.77
C VAL A 57 5.03 12.65 2.84
N LEU A 58 3.87 12.26 3.35
CA LEU A 58 2.65 12.27 2.57
C LEU A 58 2.08 13.67 2.51
N GLY A 59 1.99 14.23 1.30
CA GLY A 59 1.40 15.52 1.08
C GLY A 59 0.06 15.39 0.37
N LYS A 60 -0.46 16.52 -0.08
CA LYS A 60 -1.78 16.56 -0.68
C LYS A 60 -1.92 15.63 -1.88
N ASP A 61 -0.93 15.64 -2.76
CA ASP A 61 -1.01 14.82 -3.96
C ASP A 61 -0.87 13.34 -3.67
N HIS A 62 -0.13 12.99 -2.62
CA HIS A 62 -0.07 11.60 -2.19
C HIS A 62 -1.46 11.12 -1.80
N TRP A 63 -2.18 11.93 -1.02
CA TRP A 63 -3.52 11.55 -0.57
C TRP A 63 -4.52 11.52 -1.72
N THR A 64 -4.38 12.43 -2.68
CA THR A 64 -5.22 12.42 -3.88
C THR A 64 -5.08 11.10 -4.61
N LEU A 65 -3.84 10.64 -4.76
CA LEU A 65 -3.58 9.38 -5.45
C LEU A 65 -4.11 8.19 -4.66
N ILE A 66 -3.91 8.20 -3.34
CA ILE A 66 -4.42 7.12 -2.49
C ILE A 66 -5.94 7.05 -2.57
N ASP A 67 -6.62 8.19 -2.50
CA ASP A 67 -8.07 8.22 -2.64
C ASP A 67 -8.52 7.69 -3.98
N PHE A 68 -7.79 8.06 -5.04
CA PHE A 68 -8.11 7.56 -6.37
C PHE A 68 -7.98 6.05 -6.44
N LEU A 69 -6.92 5.50 -5.85
CA LEU A 69 -6.72 4.06 -5.84
C LEU A 69 -7.86 3.35 -5.12
N HIS A 70 -8.35 3.90 -4.03
CA HIS A 70 -9.47 3.29 -3.32
C HIS A 70 -10.71 3.25 -4.18
N ARG A 71 -11.03 4.34 -4.89
CA ARG A 71 -12.19 4.39 -5.76
C ARG A 71 -12.03 3.44 -6.94
N PHE A 72 -10.83 3.41 -7.51
CA PHE A 72 -10.55 2.52 -8.62
C PHE A 72 -10.75 1.06 -8.22
N TYR A 73 -10.22 0.69 -7.05
CA TYR A 73 -10.32 -0.67 -6.57
C TYR A 73 -11.76 -1.06 -6.26
N GLN A 74 -12.54 -0.13 -5.72
CA GLN A 74 -13.95 -0.39 -5.43
C GLN A 74 -14.73 -0.68 -6.70
N GLU A 75 -14.39 -0.01 -7.79
CA GLU A 75 -15.09 -0.19 -9.04
C GLU A 75 -14.64 -1.41 -9.82
N LEU A 76 -13.36 -1.63 -9.87
CA LEU A 76 -12.79 -2.61 -10.79
C LEU A 76 -12.20 -3.83 -10.10
N ASP A 77 -12.11 -3.80 -8.78
CA ASP A 77 -11.63 -4.91 -7.96
C ASP A 77 -10.19 -5.32 -8.29
N ILE A 78 -9.42 -4.39 -8.85
CA ILE A 78 -8.00 -4.58 -9.10
C ILE A 78 -7.25 -3.29 -8.77
N ALA A 79 -5.96 -3.44 -8.52
CA ALA A 79 -5.07 -2.30 -8.32
C ALA A 79 -4.29 -2.08 -9.60
N PRO A 80 -4.22 -0.84 -10.13
CA PRO A 80 -3.64 -0.61 -11.46
C PRO A 80 -2.13 -0.49 -11.41
N GLU A 81 -1.48 -0.94 -12.49
CA GLU A 81 -0.07 -0.65 -12.71
C GLU A 81 0.09 0.73 -13.34
N MET A 82 1.34 1.16 -13.42
CA MET A 82 1.66 2.55 -13.73
C MET A 82 0.99 3.13 -14.98
N PRO A 83 1.00 2.45 -16.14
CA PRO A 83 0.40 3.10 -17.32
C PRO A 83 -1.09 3.36 -17.15
N ILE A 84 -1.79 2.41 -16.52
CA ILE A 84 -3.23 2.55 -16.28
C ILE A 84 -3.49 3.58 -15.20
N LEU A 85 -2.68 3.55 -14.16
CA LEU A 85 -2.79 4.51 -13.06
C LEU A 85 -2.63 5.94 -13.58
N SER A 86 -1.56 6.20 -14.32
CA SER A 86 -1.28 7.53 -14.84
C SER A 86 -2.41 8.03 -15.72
N ARG A 87 -2.84 7.20 -16.69
CA ARG A 87 -3.87 7.60 -17.64
C ARG A 87 -5.18 7.90 -16.94
N ASN A 88 -5.60 7.02 -16.05
CA ASN A 88 -6.90 7.19 -15.39
C ASN A 88 -6.88 8.31 -14.37
N LEU A 89 -5.74 8.51 -13.72
CA LEU A 89 -5.61 9.58 -12.77
C LEU A 89 -5.66 10.94 -13.48
N CYS A 90 -5.03 11.05 -14.64
CA CYS A 90 -5.12 12.28 -15.45
C CYS A 90 -6.56 12.60 -15.80
N LYS A 91 -7.31 11.58 -16.18
CA LYS A 91 -8.73 11.77 -16.50
C LYS A 91 -9.53 12.17 -15.27
N ASP A 92 -9.32 11.46 -14.16
CA ASP A 92 -10.08 11.70 -12.95
C ASP A 92 -9.87 13.12 -12.42
N GLN A 93 -8.62 13.58 -12.46
CA GLN A 93 -8.28 14.89 -11.92
C GLN A 93 -8.35 16.00 -12.96
N HIS A 94 -8.66 15.66 -14.23
CA HIS A 94 -8.67 16.63 -15.34
C HIS A 94 -7.34 17.37 -15.42
N ASN A 95 -6.24 16.64 -15.23
CA ASN A 95 -4.93 17.26 -15.14
C ASN A 95 -3.87 16.28 -15.60
N CYS A 96 -3.13 16.62 -16.63
CA CYS A 96 -2.14 15.75 -17.23
C CYS A 96 -0.80 15.77 -16.53
N ARG A 97 -0.68 16.43 -15.39
CA ARG A 97 0.58 16.42 -14.65
C ARG A 97 0.84 15.06 -14.00
N TRP A 98 -0.18 14.21 -13.93
CA TRP A 98 -0.05 12.88 -13.30
C TRP A 98 0.64 11.89 -14.22
N THR A 99 1.86 12.25 -14.64
CA THR A 99 2.70 11.42 -15.48
C THR A 99 3.39 10.36 -14.64
N ARG A 100 3.92 9.34 -15.31
CA ARG A 100 4.74 8.35 -14.64
C ARG A 100 5.86 8.99 -13.83
N THR A 101 6.53 9.96 -14.42
CA THR A 101 7.64 10.64 -13.75
C THR A 101 7.19 11.32 -12.48
N TYR A 102 6.07 12.01 -12.53
CA TYR A 102 5.57 12.71 -11.36
C TYR A 102 5.12 11.72 -10.29
N ILE A 103 4.42 10.65 -10.68
CA ILE A 103 3.97 9.64 -9.73
C ILE A 103 5.17 8.96 -9.05
N ASN A 104 6.22 8.67 -9.83
CA ASN A 104 7.44 8.08 -9.26
C ASN A 104 8.16 9.03 -8.32
N LYS A 105 7.97 10.32 -8.51
CA LYS A 105 8.54 11.31 -7.62
C LYS A 105 7.82 11.31 -6.27
N LEU A 106 6.50 11.19 -6.31
CA LEU A 106 5.71 11.12 -5.10
C LEU A 106 5.91 9.80 -4.38
N PHE A 107 5.95 8.71 -5.15
CA PHE A 107 6.11 7.36 -4.61
C PHE A 107 7.29 6.73 -5.31
N PRO A 108 8.49 6.81 -4.72
CA PRO A 108 9.69 6.33 -5.42
C PRO A 108 9.63 4.86 -5.86
N GLY A 109 8.82 4.07 -5.19
CA GLY A 109 8.59 2.68 -5.61
C GLY A 109 7.51 2.52 -6.66
N GLY A 110 6.93 3.63 -7.14
CA GLY A 110 5.93 3.61 -8.19
C GLY A 110 4.58 3.10 -7.74
N ALA A 111 3.85 2.48 -8.66
CA ALA A 111 2.50 2.00 -8.38
C ALA A 111 2.47 0.99 -7.24
N LYS A 112 3.49 0.16 -7.14
CA LYS A 112 3.57 -0.82 -6.06
C LYS A 112 3.57 -0.14 -4.69
N MET A 113 4.39 0.88 -4.54
CA MET A 113 4.47 1.61 -3.27
C MET A 113 3.15 2.31 -2.97
N ALA A 114 2.56 2.93 -3.98
CA ALA A 114 1.29 3.62 -3.80
C ALA A 114 0.19 2.66 -3.36
N CYS A 115 0.12 1.49 -3.98
CA CYS A 115 -0.87 0.49 -3.62
C CYS A 115 -0.64 -0.05 -2.21
N ARG A 116 0.62 -0.23 -1.84
CA ARG A 116 0.96 -0.68 -0.49
C ARG A 116 0.47 0.32 0.55
N TYR A 117 0.73 1.62 0.32
CA TYR A 117 0.28 2.65 1.25
C TYR A 117 -1.25 2.75 1.30
N ALA A 118 -1.91 2.42 0.20
CA ALA A 118 -3.37 2.44 0.14
C ALA A 118 -4.01 1.18 0.74
N GLY A 119 -3.20 0.22 1.15
CA GLY A 119 -3.71 -1.02 1.73
C GLY A 119 -4.31 -1.96 0.71
N LEU A 120 -3.93 -1.81 -0.55
CA LEU A 120 -4.44 -2.64 -1.64
C LEU A 120 -3.45 -3.75 -1.98
N SER A 121 -3.88 -4.66 -2.83
CA SER A 121 -3.03 -5.74 -3.28
C SER A 121 -1.97 -5.25 -4.25
N VAL A 122 -1.07 -6.14 -4.64
CA VAL A 122 -0.06 -5.84 -5.64
C VAL A 122 -0.74 -5.40 -6.94
N PRO A 123 -0.21 -4.34 -7.60
CA PRO A 123 -0.81 -3.89 -8.86
C PRO A 123 -0.81 -4.98 -9.91
N VAL A 124 -1.87 -5.00 -10.72
CA VAL A 124 -2.03 -5.97 -11.79
C VAL A 124 -1.92 -5.25 -13.13
N GLY A 125 -1.07 -5.73 -14.00
CA GLY A 125 -0.92 -5.16 -15.31
C GLY A 125 -1.91 -5.78 -16.30
N ARG A 126 -1.94 -5.20 -17.49
CA ARG A 126 -2.80 -5.72 -18.53
C ARG A 126 -2.37 -7.13 -18.92
N SER A 127 -1.14 -7.47 -18.64
CA SER A 127 -0.62 -8.78 -19.06
C SER A 127 -1.30 -9.93 -18.37
N CYS A 128 -1.94 -9.68 -17.27
CA CYS A 128 -2.65 -10.72 -16.55
C CYS A 128 -3.95 -11.10 -17.20
N LEU A 129 -4.26 -10.46 -18.27
CA LEU A 129 -5.57 -10.62 -18.89
C LEU A 129 -5.53 -11.35 -20.17
#